data_fb7bc1cf8b7664e32a59798a491dcc2a
#
_entry.id   fb7bc1cf8b7664e32a59798a491dcc2a
#
_cell.length_a   1.000
_cell.length_b   1.000
_cell.length_c   1.000
_cell.angle_alpha   90.00
_cell.angle_beta   90.00
_cell.angle_gamma   90.00
#
_symmetry.space_group_name_H-M   'P 1'
#
loop_
_entity.id
_entity.type
_entity.pdbx_description
1 polymer ?
#
loop_
_entity_poly.entity_id
_entity_poly.type
_entity_poly.pdbx_seq_one_letter_code
_entity_poly.pdbx_strand_id
1 'polypeptide(L)'
;TAIKANKAASSGIKRSNEGGWHSNTDMLEWGGEAARKVADTAISIAKRMSHFEEATVDDFDWKVTMWANVTAPRGLNALHSHPGNLWAAVLYIDMGGEPDSGIEPGGNFYLEDPRFPLAAMHNTGFRMRGGDGLPQKYQVDLSLKRGNLIVFPAWLRHGVRAYTGSRERISVAINIDALPRR
;
A
#
# COMPACT_ATOMS: atom_id res chain seq x y z
N THR A 1 16.52 -5.43 -12.44
CA THR A 1 16.31 -5.02 -11.04
C THR A 1 16.23 -6.25 -10.14
N ALA A 2 16.57 -6.12 -8.85
CA ALA A 2 16.48 -7.20 -7.86
C ALA A 2 15.08 -7.83 -7.83
N ILE A 3 14.01 -7.03 -7.93
CA ILE A 3 12.62 -7.53 -7.95
C ILE A 3 12.38 -8.49 -9.11
N LYS A 4 12.81 -8.14 -10.33
CA LYS A 4 12.63 -9.03 -11.51
C LYS A 4 13.46 -10.31 -11.39
N ALA A 5 14.66 -10.24 -10.82
CA ALA A 5 15.48 -11.42 -10.56
C ALA A 5 14.82 -12.35 -9.51
N ASN A 6 14.32 -11.79 -8.42
CA ASN A 6 13.62 -12.58 -7.39
C ASN A 6 12.32 -13.21 -7.94
N LYS A 7 11.55 -12.47 -8.75
CA LYS A 7 10.37 -13.02 -9.43
C LYS A 7 10.71 -14.20 -10.34
N ALA A 8 11.82 -14.14 -11.05
CA ALA A 8 12.27 -15.25 -11.93
C ALA A 8 12.72 -16.48 -11.14
N ALA A 9 13.16 -16.31 -9.89
CA ALA A 9 13.67 -17.37 -9.04
C ALA A 9 12.62 -17.96 -8.08
N SER A 10 11.44 -17.36 -7.94
CA SER A 10 10.42 -17.73 -6.95
C SER A 10 9.01 -17.64 -7.50
N SER A 11 8.18 -18.64 -7.20
CA SER A 11 6.75 -18.63 -7.54
C SER A 11 5.96 -17.56 -6.77
N GLY A 12 6.55 -16.98 -5.72
CA GLY A 12 5.89 -16.04 -4.84
C GLY A 12 4.81 -16.68 -3.96
N ILE A 13 4.07 -15.82 -3.28
CA ILE A 13 2.97 -16.23 -2.39
C ILE A 13 1.65 -15.59 -2.81
N LYS A 14 0.53 -16.20 -2.38
CA LYS A 14 -0.81 -15.65 -2.55
C LYS A 14 -1.29 -14.99 -1.27
N ARG A 15 -1.75 -13.76 -1.38
CA ARG A 15 -2.38 -12.95 -0.32
C ARG A 15 -3.59 -12.21 -0.89
N SER A 16 -3.61 -10.88 -0.82
CA SER A 16 -4.63 -10.06 -1.47
C SER A 16 -4.43 -9.90 -2.99
N ASN A 17 -3.30 -10.36 -3.52
CA ASN A 17 -2.94 -10.24 -4.93
C ASN A 17 -3.72 -11.25 -5.80
N GLU A 18 -4.37 -10.74 -6.83
CA GLU A 18 -5.00 -11.52 -7.90
C GLU A 18 -4.36 -11.11 -9.24
N GLY A 19 -4.02 -12.08 -10.08
CA GLY A 19 -3.37 -11.82 -11.37
C GLY A 19 -1.98 -11.17 -11.27
N GLY A 20 -1.22 -11.47 -10.20
CA GLY A 20 0.09 -10.89 -9.98
C GLY A 20 0.98 -11.78 -9.12
N TRP A 21 2.27 -11.43 -9.07
CA TRP A 21 3.27 -12.06 -8.24
C TRP A 21 3.55 -11.21 -6.99
N HIS A 22 3.65 -11.85 -5.84
CA HIS A 22 3.97 -11.27 -4.54
C HIS A 22 5.18 -12.02 -3.98
N SER A 23 6.29 -11.33 -3.69
CA SER A 23 7.44 -11.98 -3.08
C SER A 23 7.14 -12.49 -1.66
N ASN A 24 8.04 -13.25 -1.07
CA ASN A 24 8.09 -13.39 0.37
C ASN A 24 8.30 -12.03 1.03
N THR A 25 8.09 -11.95 2.35
CA THR A 25 8.13 -10.70 3.13
C THR A 25 9.53 -10.35 3.62
N ASP A 26 10.55 -10.95 3.03
CA ASP A 26 11.97 -10.89 3.36
C ASP A 26 12.77 -9.95 2.43
N MET A 27 12.12 -8.99 1.80
CA MET A 27 12.77 -8.12 0.81
C MET A 27 13.96 -7.34 1.37
N LEU A 28 14.03 -7.11 2.67
CA LEU A 28 15.19 -6.46 3.30
C LEU A 28 16.47 -7.30 3.17
N GLU A 29 16.36 -8.61 2.98
CA GLU A 29 17.52 -9.50 2.82
C GLU A 29 18.10 -9.44 1.40
N TRP A 30 17.23 -9.40 0.37
CA TRP A 30 17.63 -9.47 -1.03
C TRP A 30 17.50 -8.15 -1.81
N GLY A 31 16.77 -7.16 -1.29
CA GLY A 31 16.51 -5.90 -1.97
C GLY A 31 17.66 -4.88 -1.94
N GLY A 32 18.72 -5.19 -1.16
CA GLY A 32 19.93 -4.40 -1.06
C GLY A 32 19.74 -3.04 -0.37
N GLU A 33 20.66 -2.12 -0.62
CA GLU A 33 20.68 -0.79 0.00
C GLU A 33 19.43 0.04 -0.33
N ALA A 34 18.91 -0.09 -1.56
CA ALA A 34 17.71 0.64 -1.97
C ALA A 34 16.49 0.24 -1.12
N ALA A 35 16.31 -1.06 -0.82
CA ALA A 35 15.23 -1.52 0.04
C ALA A 35 15.37 -0.97 1.47
N ARG A 36 16.59 -0.96 2.02
CA ARG A 36 16.87 -0.39 3.34
C ARG A 36 16.54 1.10 3.40
N LYS A 37 16.98 1.89 2.42
CA LYS A 37 16.65 3.33 2.35
C LYS A 37 15.14 3.59 2.30
N VAL A 38 14.39 2.77 1.57
CA VAL A 38 12.93 2.89 1.51
C VAL A 38 12.30 2.54 2.86
N ALA A 39 12.76 1.48 3.50
CA ALA A 39 12.29 1.08 4.84
C ALA A 39 12.57 2.18 5.88
N ASP A 40 13.80 2.73 5.91
CA ASP A 40 14.19 3.80 6.82
C ASP A 40 13.35 5.06 6.61
N THR A 41 13.07 5.40 5.35
CA THR A 41 12.20 6.52 5.00
C THR A 41 10.77 6.28 5.51
N ALA A 42 10.22 5.10 5.29
CA ALA A 42 8.88 4.74 5.76
C ALA A 42 8.78 4.76 7.29
N ILE A 43 9.80 4.22 8.00
CA ILE A 43 9.90 4.30 9.46
C ILE A 43 9.95 5.76 9.93
N SER A 44 10.77 6.58 9.29
CA SER A 44 10.89 8.01 9.64
C SER A 44 9.54 8.74 9.51
N ILE A 45 8.76 8.44 8.47
CA ILE A 45 7.41 9.00 8.30
C ILE A 45 6.49 8.47 9.40
N ALA A 46 6.48 7.15 9.63
CA ALA A 46 5.66 6.52 10.67
C ALA A 46 5.95 7.11 12.06
N LYS A 47 7.21 7.26 12.43
CA LYS A 47 7.63 7.90 13.69
C LYS A 47 7.06 9.32 13.86
N ARG A 48 7.14 10.14 12.81
CA ARG A 48 6.60 11.52 12.86
C ARG A 48 5.08 11.58 12.99
N MET A 49 4.39 10.53 12.56
CA MET A 49 2.93 10.42 12.60
C MET A 49 2.43 9.66 13.84
N SER A 50 3.34 9.15 14.67
CA SER A 50 3.00 8.38 15.87
C SER A 50 3.12 9.24 17.12
N HIS A 51 2.18 9.04 18.04
CA HIS A 51 2.22 9.58 19.40
C HIS A 51 1.89 8.44 20.37
N PHE A 52 2.67 8.33 21.43
CA PHE A 52 2.47 7.41 22.54
C PHE A 52 2.24 8.23 23.82
N GLU A 53 1.19 7.92 24.58
CA GLU A 53 0.79 8.76 25.74
C GLU A 53 1.83 8.80 26.85
N GLU A 54 2.51 7.68 27.12
CA GLU A 54 3.48 7.55 28.23
C GLU A 54 4.89 7.21 27.77
N ALA A 55 5.19 7.38 26.46
CA ALA A 55 6.48 7.03 25.88
C ALA A 55 6.81 7.92 24.69
N THR A 56 8.06 7.90 24.26
CA THR A 56 8.51 8.54 23.02
C THR A 56 8.67 7.50 21.90
N VAL A 57 8.72 7.94 20.66
CA VAL A 57 8.94 7.04 19.50
C VAL A 57 10.29 6.32 19.57
N ASP A 58 11.24 6.83 20.37
CA ASP A 58 12.58 6.26 20.53
C ASP A 58 12.66 5.18 21.61
N ASP A 59 11.58 4.99 22.40
CA ASP A 59 11.46 3.90 23.37
C ASP A 59 11.04 2.58 22.72
N PHE A 60 10.88 2.56 21.40
CA PHE A 60 10.44 1.41 20.64
C PHE A 60 11.47 0.96 19.60
N ASP A 61 11.57 -0.37 19.42
CA ASP A 61 12.22 -0.98 18.27
C ASP A 61 11.24 -1.06 17.11
N TRP A 62 11.51 -0.32 16.05
CA TRP A 62 10.70 -0.28 14.85
C TRP A 62 11.04 -1.46 13.94
N LYS A 63 10.08 -2.34 13.74
CA LYS A 63 10.21 -3.56 12.92
C LYS A 63 9.52 -3.37 11.58
N VAL A 64 10.13 -3.92 10.54
CA VAL A 64 9.62 -3.85 9.17
C VAL A 64 9.59 -5.23 8.56
N THR A 65 8.46 -5.56 7.92
CA THR A 65 8.39 -6.60 6.91
C THR A 65 8.11 -5.96 5.56
N MET A 66 8.79 -6.41 4.50
CA MET A 66 8.78 -5.76 3.20
C MET A 66 8.70 -6.77 2.08
N TRP A 67 7.92 -6.48 1.06
CA TRP A 67 7.76 -7.34 -0.12
C TRP A 67 7.52 -6.55 -1.39
N ALA A 68 7.79 -7.20 -2.51
CA ALA A 68 7.49 -6.66 -3.83
C ALA A 68 6.20 -7.27 -4.41
N ASN A 69 5.42 -6.44 -5.09
CA ASN A 69 4.30 -6.84 -5.92
C ASN A 69 4.61 -6.54 -7.37
N VAL A 70 4.38 -7.52 -8.25
CA VAL A 70 4.43 -7.36 -9.70
C VAL A 70 3.06 -7.73 -10.25
N THR A 71 2.28 -6.72 -10.62
CA THR A 71 0.90 -6.88 -11.07
C THR A 71 0.88 -6.97 -12.59
N ALA A 72 0.39 -8.07 -13.11
CA ALA A 72 0.15 -8.26 -14.54
C ALA A 72 -1.12 -7.51 -15.01
N PRO A 73 -1.31 -7.31 -16.33
CA PRO A 73 -2.57 -6.83 -16.86
C PRO A 73 -3.77 -7.63 -16.31
N ARG A 74 -4.82 -6.93 -15.90
CA ARG A 74 -6.03 -7.41 -15.20
C ARG A 74 -5.82 -7.78 -13.73
N GLY A 75 -4.58 -7.72 -13.21
CA GLY A 75 -4.33 -7.98 -11.81
C GLY A 75 -4.83 -6.84 -10.90
N LEU A 76 -5.10 -7.21 -9.65
CA LEU A 76 -5.61 -6.31 -8.61
C LEU A 76 -5.08 -6.74 -7.23
N ASN A 77 -5.31 -5.89 -6.22
CA ASN A 77 -5.27 -6.34 -4.83
C ASN A 77 -6.66 -6.17 -4.22
N ALA A 78 -7.20 -7.27 -3.71
CA ALA A 78 -8.49 -7.27 -3.02
C ALA A 78 -8.47 -6.35 -1.79
N LEU A 79 -9.64 -5.88 -1.38
CA LEU A 79 -9.80 -5.04 -0.20
C LEU A 79 -9.36 -5.79 1.07
N HIS A 80 -8.38 -5.25 1.79
CA HIS A 80 -7.79 -5.85 2.98
C HIS A 80 -7.23 -4.79 3.94
N SER A 81 -6.74 -5.23 5.09
CA SER A 81 -5.96 -4.46 6.06
C SER A 81 -4.78 -5.30 6.54
N HIS A 82 -3.92 -4.75 7.38
CA HIS A 82 -2.73 -5.42 7.91
C HIS A 82 -2.79 -5.56 9.44
N PRO A 83 -3.63 -6.47 9.97
CA PRO A 83 -3.75 -6.67 11.41
C PRO A 83 -2.41 -7.02 12.06
N GLY A 84 -2.18 -6.53 13.27
CA GLY A 84 -0.93 -6.78 14.02
C GLY A 84 0.22 -5.85 13.66
N ASN A 85 -0.03 -4.81 12.84
CA ASN A 85 0.94 -3.76 12.55
C ASN A 85 0.34 -2.38 12.85
N LEU A 86 1.18 -1.39 13.12
CA LEU A 86 0.75 -0.01 13.34
C LEU A 86 0.54 0.74 12.03
N TRP A 87 1.51 0.63 11.13
CA TRP A 87 1.53 1.34 9.86
C TRP A 87 1.73 0.40 8.69
N ALA A 88 1.19 0.77 7.55
CA ALA A 88 1.48 0.17 6.26
C ALA A 88 2.01 1.26 5.32
N ALA A 89 2.87 0.86 4.38
CA ALA A 89 3.36 1.78 3.36
C ALA A 89 3.45 1.10 2.00
N VAL A 90 3.34 1.89 0.93
CA VAL A 90 3.51 1.41 -0.45
C VAL A 90 4.31 2.42 -1.24
N LEU A 91 5.40 1.93 -1.86
CA LEU A 91 6.20 2.67 -2.84
C LEU A 91 5.88 2.18 -4.26
N TYR A 92 5.63 3.10 -5.17
CA TYR A 92 5.39 2.80 -6.58
C TYR A 92 6.68 2.91 -7.40
N ILE A 93 7.16 1.78 -7.94
CA ILE A 93 8.41 1.67 -8.71
C ILE A 93 8.15 1.84 -10.21
N ASP A 94 7.12 1.18 -10.71
CA ASP A 94 6.70 1.25 -12.11
C ASP A 94 5.17 1.17 -12.16
N MET A 95 4.54 2.15 -12.78
CA MET A 95 3.09 2.20 -12.88
C MET A 95 2.55 1.30 -14.00
N GLY A 96 3.43 0.69 -14.79
CA GLY A 96 3.02 -0.03 -16.01
C GLY A 96 2.46 0.95 -17.05
N GLY A 97 1.68 0.48 -17.98
CA GLY A 97 1.07 1.33 -19.02
C GLY A 97 2.06 1.82 -20.07
N GLU A 98 1.53 2.36 -21.16
CA GLU A 98 2.33 3.04 -22.17
C GLU A 98 2.48 4.51 -21.78
N PRO A 99 3.70 5.09 -21.78
CA PRO A 99 3.96 6.43 -21.31
C PRO A 99 3.13 7.52 -21.99
N ASP A 100 2.73 7.30 -23.24
CA ASP A 100 2.09 8.31 -24.11
C ASP A 100 0.69 7.91 -24.57
N SER A 101 0.05 6.90 -23.98
CA SER A 101 -1.25 6.42 -24.45
C SER A 101 -2.43 7.37 -24.16
N GLY A 102 -2.26 8.31 -23.24
CA GLY A 102 -3.35 9.18 -22.77
C GLY A 102 -4.49 8.44 -22.05
N ILE A 103 -4.37 7.12 -21.93
CA ILE A 103 -5.35 6.25 -21.25
C ILE A 103 -4.83 5.93 -19.84
N GLU A 104 -5.63 6.26 -18.84
CA GLU A 104 -5.35 5.86 -17.47
C GLU A 104 -5.39 4.33 -17.35
N PRO A 105 -4.26 3.68 -17.00
CA PRO A 105 -4.18 2.21 -17.03
C PRO A 105 -4.89 1.52 -15.87
N GLY A 106 -5.69 2.23 -15.08
CA GLY A 106 -6.27 1.69 -13.87
C GLY A 106 -5.21 1.38 -12.80
N GLY A 107 -5.48 0.40 -11.94
CA GLY A 107 -4.53 0.05 -10.87
C GLY A 107 -4.44 1.10 -9.77
N ASN A 108 -5.45 1.96 -9.62
CA ASN A 108 -5.48 2.98 -8.58
C ASN A 108 -5.53 2.33 -7.19
N PHE A 109 -4.70 2.86 -6.29
CA PHE A 109 -4.82 2.54 -4.88
C PHE A 109 -6.07 3.23 -4.34
N TYR A 110 -6.86 2.51 -3.54
CA TYR A 110 -8.03 3.11 -2.92
C TYR A 110 -8.10 2.78 -1.43
N LEU A 111 -8.64 3.73 -0.67
CA LEU A 111 -8.94 3.62 0.74
C LEU A 111 -10.45 3.51 0.93
N GLU A 112 -10.89 2.68 1.86
CA GLU A 112 -12.30 2.58 2.27
C GLU A 112 -12.54 3.39 3.54
N ASP A 113 -13.62 4.17 3.55
CA ASP A 113 -14.06 4.88 4.77
C ASP A 113 -14.38 3.83 5.86
N PRO A 114 -13.70 3.84 7.01
CA PRO A 114 -13.92 2.87 8.07
C PRO A 114 -15.33 2.94 8.68
N ARG A 115 -16.06 4.02 8.44
CA ARG A 115 -17.44 4.19 8.86
C ARG A 115 -18.45 3.51 7.94
N PHE A 116 -18.00 2.98 6.79
CA PHE A 116 -18.88 2.22 5.90
C PHE A 116 -19.33 0.90 6.57
N PRO A 117 -20.62 0.50 6.44
CA PRO A 117 -21.67 1.14 5.64
C PRO A 117 -22.59 2.10 6.44
N LEU A 118 -22.21 2.53 7.63
CA LEU A 118 -23.08 3.24 8.58
C LEU A 118 -23.84 4.42 7.96
N ALA A 119 -23.15 5.23 7.16
CA ALA A 119 -23.76 6.41 6.52
C ALA A 119 -24.85 6.06 5.50
N ALA A 120 -24.91 4.83 4.99
CA ALA A 120 -25.84 4.39 3.96
C ALA A 120 -26.86 3.34 4.44
N MET A 121 -26.76 2.87 5.67
CA MET A 121 -27.61 1.76 6.16
C MET A 121 -29.10 2.06 6.09
N HIS A 122 -29.50 3.31 6.33
CA HIS A 122 -30.91 3.73 6.32
C HIS A 122 -31.37 4.14 4.90
N ASN A 123 -30.52 4.80 4.14
CA ASN A 123 -30.81 5.26 2.78
C ASN A 123 -29.58 5.09 1.89
N THR A 124 -29.66 4.14 0.95
CA THR A 124 -28.56 3.80 0.05
C THR A 124 -28.13 4.94 -0.89
N GLY A 125 -29.01 5.89 -1.15
CA GLY A 125 -28.72 7.10 -1.94
C GLY A 125 -28.13 8.26 -1.12
N PHE A 126 -28.12 8.14 0.20
CA PHE A 126 -27.61 9.21 1.07
C PHE A 126 -26.08 9.29 1.01
N ARG A 127 -25.57 10.50 0.94
CA ARG A 127 -24.16 10.83 1.07
C ARG A 127 -24.02 12.10 1.90
N MET A 128 -23.04 12.12 2.79
CA MET A 128 -22.64 13.38 3.42
C MET A 128 -21.94 14.26 2.39
N ARG A 129 -22.04 15.57 2.57
CA ARG A 129 -21.31 16.55 1.76
C ARG A 129 -19.95 16.79 2.39
N GLY A 130 -18.87 16.69 1.60
CA GLY A 130 -17.51 17.03 2.01
C GLY A 130 -17.30 18.54 2.14
N GLY A 131 -16.15 18.91 2.68
CA GLY A 131 -15.75 20.32 2.78
C GLY A 131 -15.58 21.04 1.43
N ASP A 132 -15.37 20.26 0.36
CA ASP A 132 -15.35 20.71 -1.05
C ASP A 132 -16.76 20.88 -1.66
N GLY A 133 -17.81 20.61 -0.90
CA GLY A 133 -19.20 20.67 -1.35
C GLY A 133 -19.67 19.46 -2.15
N LEU A 134 -18.81 18.46 -2.40
CA LEU A 134 -19.15 17.26 -3.17
C LEU A 134 -19.64 16.12 -2.26
N PRO A 135 -20.42 15.17 -2.81
CA PRO A 135 -20.80 13.97 -2.06
C PRO A 135 -19.58 13.16 -1.63
N GLN A 136 -19.49 12.82 -0.34
CA GLN A 136 -18.44 11.93 0.15
C GLN A 136 -18.60 10.54 -0.47
N LYS A 137 -17.47 9.94 -0.83
CA LYS A 137 -17.40 8.58 -1.36
C LYS A 137 -17.02 7.62 -0.24
N TYR A 138 -17.56 6.40 -0.29
CA TYR A 138 -17.16 5.34 0.64
C TYR A 138 -15.75 4.82 0.38
N GLN A 139 -15.30 4.94 -0.85
CA GLN A 139 -13.95 4.60 -1.26
C GLN A 139 -13.36 5.81 -2.00
N VAL A 140 -12.11 6.12 -1.68
CA VAL A 140 -11.37 7.22 -2.27
C VAL A 140 -10.18 6.64 -3.04
N ASP A 141 -10.17 6.84 -4.35
CA ASP A 141 -9.04 6.48 -5.20
C ASP A 141 -7.96 7.57 -5.11
N LEU A 142 -6.71 7.14 -4.97
CA LEU A 142 -5.56 8.03 -4.95
C LEU A 142 -4.86 7.99 -6.30
N SER A 143 -4.66 9.17 -6.89
CA SER A 143 -3.84 9.33 -8.09
C SER A 143 -2.37 9.34 -7.73
N LEU A 144 -1.74 8.17 -7.78
CA LEU A 144 -0.34 7.97 -7.42
C LEU A 144 0.52 7.86 -8.67
N LYS A 145 1.78 8.28 -8.53
CA LYS A 145 2.78 8.28 -9.60
C LYS A 145 4.00 7.45 -9.19
N ARG A 146 4.81 7.08 -10.16
CA ARG A 146 6.13 6.50 -9.91
C ARG A 146 6.92 7.38 -8.93
N GLY A 147 7.51 6.74 -7.92
CA GLY A 147 8.27 7.40 -6.86
C GLY A 147 7.43 7.85 -5.66
N ASN A 148 6.08 7.80 -5.74
CA ASN A 148 5.27 8.09 -4.57
C ASN A 148 5.42 6.98 -3.53
N LEU A 149 5.74 7.37 -2.30
CA LEU A 149 5.66 6.56 -1.10
C LEU A 149 4.49 7.07 -0.26
N ILE A 150 3.51 6.23 -0.01
CA ILE A 150 2.39 6.52 0.89
C ILE A 150 2.56 5.71 2.16
N VAL A 151 2.22 6.32 3.30
CA VAL A 151 2.19 5.69 4.62
C VAL A 151 0.82 5.93 5.22
N PHE A 152 0.19 4.90 5.74
CA PHE A 152 -1.17 4.96 6.26
C PHE A 152 -1.35 3.96 7.41
N PRO A 153 -2.34 4.15 8.32
CA PRO A 153 -2.60 3.23 9.41
C PRO A 153 -2.89 1.82 8.90
N ALA A 154 -2.24 0.82 9.48
CA ALA A 154 -2.35 -0.57 9.03
C ALA A 154 -3.78 -1.16 9.13
N TRP A 155 -4.61 -0.63 10.03
CA TRP A 155 -6.01 -1.01 10.18
C TRP A 155 -6.92 -0.49 9.05
N LEU A 156 -6.49 0.53 8.30
CA LEU A 156 -7.29 1.16 7.26
C LEU A 156 -7.43 0.21 6.06
N ARG A 157 -8.67 -0.15 5.74
CA ARG A 157 -8.97 -1.05 4.62
C ARG A 157 -8.65 -0.36 3.30
N HIS A 158 -7.93 -1.08 2.45
CA HIS A 158 -7.45 -0.57 1.17
C HIS A 158 -7.31 -1.68 0.14
N GLY A 159 -7.17 -1.29 -1.09
CA GLY A 159 -6.93 -2.22 -2.20
C GLY A 159 -6.35 -1.52 -3.41
N VAL A 160 -6.19 -2.27 -4.48
CA VAL A 160 -5.75 -1.76 -5.78
C VAL A 160 -6.77 -2.20 -6.82
N ARG A 161 -7.32 -1.22 -7.56
CA ARG A 161 -8.25 -1.47 -8.67
C ARG A 161 -7.60 -2.34 -9.74
N ALA A 162 -8.44 -3.02 -10.53
CA ALA A 162 -7.95 -3.79 -11.67
C ALA A 162 -7.05 -2.91 -12.56
N TYR A 163 -5.87 -3.44 -12.86
CA TYR A 163 -4.88 -2.79 -13.71
C TYR A 163 -5.11 -3.21 -15.17
N THR A 164 -5.22 -2.26 -16.08
CA THR A 164 -5.56 -2.50 -17.48
C THR A 164 -4.43 -2.17 -18.47
N GLY A 165 -3.26 -1.77 -17.95
CA GLY A 165 -2.11 -1.46 -18.79
C GLY A 165 -1.49 -2.69 -19.47
N SER A 166 -0.59 -2.46 -20.42
CA SER A 166 0.03 -3.50 -21.25
C SER A 166 1.29 -4.10 -20.65
N ARG A 167 1.96 -3.40 -19.70
CA ARG A 167 3.18 -3.85 -19.04
C ARG A 167 2.94 -4.14 -17.57
N GLU A 168 3.82 -4.89 -16.94
CA GLU A 168 3.79 -5.16 -15.50
C GLU A 168 3.93 -3.87 -14.69
N ARG A 169 3.10 -3.72 -13.69
CA ARG A 169 3.18 -2.68 -12.66
C ARG A 169 3.94 -3.21 -11.46
N ILE A 170 4.85 -2.42 -10.89
CA ILE A 170 5.71 -2.83 -9.78
C ILE A 170 5.53 -1.88 -8.61
N SER A 171 5.22 -2.43 -7.45
CA SER A 171 5.20 -1.70 -6.18
C SER A 171 5.91 -2.50 -5.09
N VAL A 172 6.32 -1.79 -4.04
CA VAL A 172 6.89 -2.36 -2.83
C VAL A 172 5.99 -2.00 -1.67
N ALA A 173 5.56 -3.00 -0.92
CA ALA A 173 4.72 -2.81 0.25
C ALA A 173 5.50 -3.15 1.53
N ILE A 174 5.14 -2.45 2.60
CA ILE A 174 5.85 -2.47 3.87
C ILE A 174 4.82 -2.50 5.00
N ASN A 175 5.00 -3.39 5.96
CA ASN A 175 4.37 -3.30 7.27
C ASN A 175 5.38 -2.76 8.28
N ILE A 176 4.91 -1.91 9.17
CA ILE A 176 5.73 -1.27 10.21
C ILE A 176 5.05 -1.46 11.55
N ASP A 177 5.79 -1.96 12.50
CA ASP A 177 5.38 -2.12 13.89
C ASP A 177 6.40 -1.49 14.83
N ALA A 178 5.98 -1.17 16.05
CA ALA A 178 6.82 -0.62 17.11
C ALA A 178 6.71 -1.48 18.36
N LEU A 179 7.78 -2.16 18.71
CA LEU A 179 7.86 -3.04 19.88
C LEU A 179 8.56 -2.31 21.02
N PRO A 180 8.01 -2.29 22.26
CA PRO A 180 8.68 -1.68 23.39
C PRO A 180 10.09 -2.25 23.57
N ARG A 181 11.08 -1.39 23.76
CA ARG A 181 12.42 -1.83 24.18
C ARG A 181 12.36 -2.41 25.58
N ARG A 182 12.93 -3.59 25.74
CA ARG A 182 13.05 -4.26 27.04
C ARG A 182 14.26 -3.74 27.79
#